data_d5a2b9a25d169b3687fbf4b340ec0ee3
#
_entry.id   d5a2b9a25d169b3687fbf4b340ec0ee3
#
_cell.length_a   1.000
_cell.length_b   1.000
_cell.length_c   1.000
_cell.angle_alpha   90.00
_cell.angle_beta   90.00
_cell.angle_gamma   90.00
#
_symmetry.space_group_name_H-M   'P 1'
#
loop_
_entity.id
_entity.type
_entity.pdbx_description
1 polymer ?
#
loop_
_entity_poly.entity_id
_entity_poly.type
_entity_poly.pdbx_seq_one_letter_code
_entity_poly.pdbx_strand_id
1 'polypeptide(L)'
;PELGFAIADNHKSYRKYTMMKDVCVSMKFGMSAEDIAKRRAEGFNSTFYVSCSTQSPNTFTFSPAYESEFLIWYGEYRGYDGMLRWAWNSWPEDPVNDSRFGKFPSGDTYFGYPGGRVSIRYEMMRDGIEAAEKMRILSAEGHSEEVKAILDVIGEKEPDDPSFNMADALDRAKEMLNSLSDSQ
;
A
#
# COMPACT_ATOMS: atom_id res chain seq x y z
N PRO A 1 15.58 8.77 25.48
CA PRO A 1 15.00 8.23 24.24
C PRO A 1 15.88 8.62 23.08
N GLU A 2 16.34 7.65 22.28
CA GLU A 2 17.05 7.92 21.04
C GLU A 2 16.05 8.50 20.02
N LEU A 3 16.43 9.60 19.38
CA LEU A 3 15.66 10.16 18.26
C LEU A 3 15.85 9.26 17.04
N GLY A 4 14.74 8.71 16.53
CA GLY A 4 14.72 8.05 15.23
C GLY A 4 14.56 9.08 14.11
N PHE A 5 15.20 8.81 12.96
CA PHE A 5 15.02 9.62 11.76
C PHE A 5 14.08 8.88 10.81
N ALA A 6 13.09 9.60 10.30
CA ALA A 6 12.17 9.14 9.25
C ALA A 6 12.33 10.01 8.00
N ILE A 7 12.26 9.40 6.82
CA ILE A 7 12.39 10.12 5.55
C ILE A 7 11.48 9.52 4.48
N ALA A 8 10.91 10.39 3.65
CA ALA A 8 10.35 10.00 2.35
C ALA A 8 11.43 10.28 1.28
N ASP A 9 11.95 9.23 0.65
CA ASP A 9 13.09 9.35 -0.27
C ASP A 9 13.00 8.38 -1.45
N ASN A 10 13.28 8.89 -2.63
CA ASN A 10 13.31 8.14 -3.89
C ASN A 10 14.73 7.92 -4.44
N HIS A 11 15.75 8.36 -3.71
CA HIS A 11 17.14 8.33 -4.16
C HIS A 11 17.98 7.23 -3.51
N LYS A 12 17.34 6.30 -2.78
CA LYS A 12 18.01 5.20 -2.06
C LYS A 12 19.01 5.72 -1.02
N SER A 13 18.74 6.88 -0.43
CA SER A 13 19.60 7.50 0.60
C SER A 13 19.77 6.61 1.82
N TYR A 14 18.82 5.72 2.08
CA TYR A 14 18.88 4.71 3.14
C TYR A 14 20.09 3.76 3.01
N ARG A 15 20.62 3.56 1.81
CA ARG A 15 21.86 2.77 1.60
C ARG A 15 23.10 3.51 2.08
N LYS A 16 23.07 4.85 2.09
CA LYS A 16 24.18 5.71 2.51
C LYS A 16 24.08 6.10 3.99
N TYR A 17 22.86 6.37 4.46
CA TYR A 17 22.61 6.88 5.79
C TYR A 17 21.88 5.79 6.62
N THR A 18 22.66 4.96 7.31
CA THR A 18 22.16 3.79 8.03
C THR A 18 21.38 4.10 9.31
N MET A 19 21.32 5.39 9.71
CA MET A 19 20.55 5.84 10.88
C MET A 19 19.05 6.09 10.60
N MET A 20 18.63 5.98 9.35
CA MET A 20 17.23 6.20 8.94
C MET A 20 16.38 4.97 9.31
N LYS A 21 15.71 5.03 10.47
CA LYS A 21 14.88 3.93 10.98
C LYS A 21 13.63 3.71 10.15
N ASP A 22 12.99 4.81 9.72
CA ASP A 22 11.78 4.76 8.91
C ASP A 22 12.05 5.37 7.54
N VAL A 23 11.87 4.57 6.49
CA VAL A 23 12.03 5.02 5.10
C VAL A 23 10.77 4.73 4.32
N CYS A 24 10.20 5.77 3.71
CA CYS A 24 9.07 5.68 2.81
C CYS A 24 9.52 5.98 1.39
N VAL A 25 9.26 5.06 0.45
CA VAL A 25 9.62 5.23 -0.96
C VAL A 25 8.38 5.34 -1.84
N SER A 26 8.47 6.07 -2.94
CA SER A 26 7.41 6.03 -3.93
C SER A 26 7.33 4.63 -4.54
N MET A 27 6.14 4.09 -4.68
CA MET A 27 5.89 2.80 -5.33
C MET A 27 6.54 2.74 -6.72
N LYS A 28 6.55 3.83 -7.46
CA LYS A 28 7.16 3.93 -8.81
C LYS A 28 8.65 3.59 -8.82
N PHE A 29 9.40 3.98 -7.78
CA PHE A 29 10.85 3.75 -7.71
C PHE A 29 11.19 2.52 -6.88
N GLY A 30 10.36 2.21 -5.91
CA GLY A 30 10.43 1.02 -5.08
C GLY A 30 11.70 0.86 -4.24
N MET A 31 11.69 -0.18 -3.45
CA MET A 31 12.85 -0.72 -2.72
C MET A 31 12.99 -2.18 -3.11
N SER A 32 14.21 -2.71 -3.20
CA SER A 32 14.40 -4.13 -3.48
C SER A 32 13.98 -4.97 -2.29
N ALA A 33 13.50 -6.20 -2.54
CA ALA A 33 13.15 -7.13 -1.47
C ALA A 33 14.35 -7.40 -0.53
N GLU A 34 15.57 -7.45 -1.09
CA GLU A 34 16.79 -7.60 -0.31
C GLU A 34 17.02 -6.43 0.65
N ASP A 35 16.86 -5.17 0.18
CA ASP A 35 16.99 -3.99 1.04
C ASP A 35 15.92 -3.97 2.13
N ILE A 36 14.66 -4.34 1.80
CA ILE A 36 13.56 -4.42 2.78
C ILE A 36 13.88 -5.45 3.85
N ALA A 37 14.27 -6.66 3.44
CA ALA A 37 14.61 -7.76 4.37
C ALA A 37 15.79 -7.39 5.27
N LYS A 38 16.84 -6.79 4.71
CA LYS A 38 17.99 -6.31 5.48
C LYS A 38 17.57 -5.26 6.51
N ARG A 39 16.80 -4.25 6.12
CA ARG A 39 16.34 -3.21 7.02
C ARG A 39 15.46 -3.75 8.14
N ARG A 40 14.56 -4.69 7.81
CA ARG A 40 13.75 -5.38 8.83
C ARG A 40 14.59 -6.16 9.83
N ALA A 41 15.63 -6.86 9.38
CA ALA A 41 16.56 -7.57 10.26
C ALA A 41 17.32 -6.63 11.21
N GLU A 42 17.52 -5.36 10.80
CA GLU A 42 18.10 -4.29 11.62
C GLU A 42 17.06 -3.59 12.53
N GLY A 43 15.78 -3.99 12.49
CA GLY A 43 14.69 -3.38 13.26
C GLY A 43 14.19 -2.07 12.67
N PHE A 44 14.35 -1.85 11.37
CA PHE A 44 13.95 -0.63 10.65
C PHE A 44 12.71 -0.89 9.80
N ASN A 45 11.86 0.13 9.66
CA ASN A 45 10.66 0.08 8.86
C ASN A 45 10.92 0.55 7.42
N SER A 46 10.25 -0.11 6.48
CA SER A 46 10.24 0.24 5.07
C SER A 46 8.81 0.32 4.59
N THR A 47 8.35 1.52 4.28
CA THR A 47 6.99 1.78 3.79
C THR A 47 7.01 2.33 2.38
N PHE A 48 5.86 2.35 1.74
CA PHE A 48 5.72 2.95 0.41
C PHE A 48 4.55 3.93 0.37
N TYR A 49 4.52 4.75 -0.68
CA TYR A 49 3.41 5.65 -0.98
C TYR A 49 3.14 5.74 -2.48
N VAL A 50 1.93 6.15 -2.82
CA VAL A 50 1.55 6.56 -4.17
C VAL A 50 1.24 8.05 -4.20
N SER A 51 1.48 8.68 -5.35
CA SER A 51 1.21 10.09 -5.61
C SER A 51 0.82 10.29 -7.08
N CYS A 52 0.70 11.53 -7.53
CA CYS A 52 0.43 11.86 -8.92
C CYS A 52 1.41 11.28 -9.95
N SER A 53 2.56 10.76 -9.50
CA SER A 53 3.54 10.10 -10.38
C SER A 53 3.17 8.65 -10.74
N THR A 54 2.22 8.05 -10.04
CA THR A 54 1.68 6.70 -10.30
C THR A 54 0.25 6.86 -10.79
N GLN A 55 -0.07 6.39 -11.99
CA GLN A 55 -1.42 6.53 -12.54
C GLN A 55 -2.36 5.46 -11.98
N SER A 56 -1.91 4.23 -11.91
CA SER A 56 -2.63 3.06 -11.40
C SER A 56 -1.59 2.04 -10.89
N PRO A 57 -1.87 1.33 -9.76
CA PRO A 57 -2.96 1.59 -8.82
C PRO A 57 -2.78 2.89 -8.03
N ASN A 58 -3.88 3.59 -7.74
CA ASN A 58 -3.85 4.83 -6.96
C ASN A 58 -5.16 5.04 -6.17
N THR A 59 -5.23 6.13 -5.44
CA THR A 59 -6.38 6.49 -4.60
C THR A 59 -7.00 7.83 -5.00
N PHE A 60 -7.00 8.16 -6.29
CA PHE A 60 -7.70 9.35 -6.80
C PHE A 60 -9.23 9.19 -6.67
N THR A 61 -9.97 10.30 -6.73
CA THR A 61 -11.43 10.23 -6.69
C THR A 61 -12.03 9.52 -7.91
N PHE A 62 -11.27 9.43 -8.99
CA PHE A 62 -11.64 8.74 -10.23
C PHE A 62 -10.97 7.37 -10.41
N SER A 63 -10.07 6.99 -9.50
CA SER A 63 -9.51 5.63 -9.49
C SER A 63 -10.61 4.60 -9.18
N PRO A 64 -10.60 3.42 -9.82
CA PRO A 64 -11.42 2.30 -9.38
C PRO A 64 -11.23 2.04 -7.89
N ALA A 65 -12.32 1.83 -7.15
CA ALA A 65 -12.25 1.73 -5.69
C ALA A 65 -11.36 0.57 -5.20
N TYR A 66 -11.36 -0.55 -5.94
CA TYR A 66 -10.53 -1.72 -5.61
C TYR A 66 -9.02 -1.43 -5.62
N GLU A 67 -8.56 -0.40 -6.33
CA GLU A 67 -7.14 -0.05 -6.33
C GLU A 67 -6.63 0.33 -4.94
N SER A 68 -7.49 0.90 -4.09
CA SER A 68 -7.13 1.21 -2.70
C SER A 68 -6.88 -0.04 -1.86
N GLU A 69 -7.65 -1.10 -2.07
CA GLU A 69 -7.43 -2.41 -1.47
C GLU A 69 -6.21 -3.09 -2.06
N PHE A 70 -6.10 -3.12 -3.39
CA PHE A 70 -4.99 -3.73 -4.11
C PHE A 70 -3.63 -3.17 -3.67
N LEU A 71 -3.52 -1.87 -3.40
CA LEU A 71 -2.29 -1.24 -2.91
C LEU A 71 -1.76 -1.89 -1.63
N ILE A 72 -2.64 -2.25 -0.70
CA ILE A 72 -2.23 -2.91 0.55
C ILE A 72 -1.74 -4.32 0.27
N TRP A 73 -2.47 -5.10 -0.54
CA TRP A 73 -2.07 -6.44 -0.95
C TRP A 73 -0.73 -6.43 -1.69
N TYR A 74 -0.54 -5.48 -2.60
CA TYR A 74 0.71 -5.32 -3.33
C TYR A 74 1.87 -4.91 -2.39
N GLY A 75 1.59 -4.12 -1.36
CA GLY A 75 2.56 -3.82 -0.30
C GLY A 75 3.03 -5.08 0.44
N GLU A 76 2.11 -5.96 0.82
CA GLU A 76 2.43 -7.26 1.44
C GLU A 76 3.24 -8.15 0.49
N TYR A 77 2.82 -8.27 -0.80
CA TYR A 77 3.58 -9.01 -1.81
C TYR A 77 5.02 -8.50 -1.94
N ARG A 78 5.22 -7.19 -1.96
CA ARG A 78 6.56 -6.57 -2.05
C ARG A 78 7.34 -6.65 -0.75
N GLY A 79 6.70 -7.07 0.34
CA GLY A 79 7.29 -7.21 1.66
C GLY A 79 7.48 -5.90 2.42
N TYR A 80 6.76 -4.84 2.08
CA TYR A 80 6.77 -3.59 2.84
C TYR A 80 6.10 -3.75 4.22
N ASP A 81 6.52 -2.90 5.16
CA ASP A 81 5.96 -2.90 6.53
C ASP A 81 4.66 -2.07 6.61
N GLY A 82 4.32 -1.34 5.56
CA GLY A 82 3.07 -0.57 5.47
C GLY A 82 3.05 0.44 4.34
N MET A 83 1.93 1.12 4.23
CA MET A 83 1.70 2.22 3.30
C MET A 83 1.56 3.54 4.04
N LEU A 84 2.25 4.57 3.59
CA LEU A 84 2.10 5.94 4.07
C LEU A 84 1.36 6.77 3.00
N ARG A 85 0.26 7.40 3.38
CA ARG A 85 -0.39 8.37 2.48
C ARG A 85 0.29 9.72 2.62
N TRP A 86 0.88 10.24 1.55
CA TRP A 86 1.67 11.47 1.58
C TRP A 86 0.87 12.72 1.96
N ALA A 87 -0.44 12.73 1.68
CA ALA A 87 -1.38 13.76 2.10
C ALA A 87 -2.72 13.12 2.45
N TRP A 88 -3.23 13.42 3.65
CA TRP A 88 -4.43 12.79 4.19
C TRP A 88 -5.65 13.70 4.15
N ASN A 89 -5.49 14.98 4.42
CA ASN A 89 -6.56 15.94 4.65
C ASN A 89 -6.24 17.36 4.14
N SER A 90 -5.43 17.47 3.09
CA SER A 90 -5.19 18.74 2.41
C SER A 90 -6.31 18.98 1.40
N TRP A 91 -7.41 19.57 1.89
CA TRP A 91 -8.65 19.72 1.15
C TRP A 91 -8.65 20.95 0.23
N PRO A 92 -9.36 20.88 -0.93
CA PRO A 92 -9.87 22.06 -1.62
C PRO A 92 -10.94 22.75 -0.75
N GLU A 93 -11.47 23.86 -1.22
CA GLU A 93 -12.47 24.65 -0.49
C GLU A 93 -13.76 23.84 -0.20
N ASP A 94 -14.21 23.04 -1.16
CA ASP A 94 -15.39 22.17 -1.03
C ASP A 94 -15.10 20.75 -1.54
N PRO A 95 -14.39 19.93 -0.76
CA PRO A 95 -13.93 18.62 -1.22
C PRO A 95 -15.05 17.60 -1.48
N VAL A 96 -16.26 17.88 -1.01
CA VAL A 96 -17.41 16.98 -1.21
C VAL A 96 -18.03 17.19 -2.61
N ASN A 97 -18.09 18.42 -3.08
CA ASN A 97 -18.71 18.76 -4.36
C ASN A 97 -17.68 19.03 -5.46
N ASP A 98 -16.47 19.46 -5.11
CA ASP A 98 -15.39 19.70 -6.06
C ASP A 98 -14.07 19.13 -5.55
N SER A 99 -13.61 18.06 -6.16
CA SER A 99 -12.38 17.37 -5.80
C SER A 99 -11.11 17.94 -6.45
N ARG A 100 -11.23 18.95 -7.29
CA ARG A 100 -10.10 19.60 -7.97
C ARG A 100 -9.30 20.46 -7.00
N PHE A 101 -7.99 20.29 -7.00
CA PHE A 101 -7.11 21.06 -6.11
C PHE A 101 -5.81 21.47 -6.82
N GLY A 102 -5.82 22.63 -7.41
CA GLY A 102 -4.68 23.19 -8.13
C GLY A 102 -4.26 22.29 -9.29
N LYS A 103 -2.97 21.92 -9.34
CA LYS A 103 -2.39 21.05 -10.36
C LYS A 103 -2.41 19.55 -10.01
N PHE A 104 -2.88 19.21 -8.83
CA PHE A 104 -2.92 17.81 -8.39
C PHE A 104 -4.12 17.10 -9.02
N PRO A 105 -3.99 15.80 -9.35
CA PRO A 105 -5.13 14.97 -9.69
C PRO A 105 -6.18 14.98 -8.57
N SER A 106 -7.45 14.93 -8.94
CA SER A 106 -8.55 14.99 -7.98
C SER A 106 -8.41 13.88 -6.92
N GLY A 107 -8.37 14.29 -5.64
CA GLY A 107 -8.22 13.37 -4.51
C GLY A 107 -6.78 12.95 -4.20
N ASP A 108 -5.77 13.44 -4.91
CA ASP A 108 -4.37 13.13 -4.62
C ASP A 108 -3.91 13.71 -3.27
N THR A 109 -4.44 14.88 -2.89
CA THR A 109 -4.03 15.60 -1.68
C THR A 109 -4.84 15.25 -0.44
N TYR A 110 -5.88 14.40 -0.57
CA TYR A 110 -6.70 14.00 0.57
C TYR A 110 -7.31 12.61 0.39
N PHE A 111 -7.54 11.96 1.49
CA PHE A 111 -8.16 10.63 1.55
C PHE A 111 -9.35 10.61 2.53
N GLY A 112 -9.20 11.26 3.68
CA GLY A 112 -10.29 11.54 4.60
C GLY A 112 -11.00 12.84 4.22
N TYR A 113 -12.28 12.95 4.55
CA TYR A 113 -13.12 14.12 4.28
C TYR A 113 -13.42 14.91 5.57
N PRO A 114 -13.78 16.21 5.46
CA PRO A 114 -14.15 17.00 6.61
C PRO A 114 -15.31 16.38 7.42
N GLY A 115 -15.27 16.55 8.73
CA GLY A 115 -16.31 16.05 9.63
C GLY A 115 -16.30 14.54 9.84
N GLY A 116 -15.13 13.87 9.60
CA GLY A 116 -14.99 12.44 9.81
C GLY A 116 -15.71 11.58 8.77
N ARG A 117 -16.05 12.15 7.62
CA ARG A 117 -16.68 11.40 6.53
C ARG A 117 -15.64 10.52 5.85
N VAL A 118 -16.07 9.31 5.48
CA VAL A 118 -15.27 8.35 4.75
C VAL A 118 -15.72 8.23 3.29
N SER A 119 -14.87 7.66 2.45
CA SER A 119 -15.17 7.36 1.06
C SER A 119 -15.07 5.86 0.80
N ILE A 120 -15.60 5.38 -0.31
CA ILE A 120 -15.41 4.00 -0.72
C ILE A 120 -13.92 3.64 -0.81
N ARG A 121 -13.06 4.55 -1.23
CA ARG A 121 -11.59 4.36 -1.27
C ARG A 121 -11.02 4.04 0.11
N TYR A 122 -11.53 4.74 1.13
CA TYR A 122 -11.14 4.53 2.52
C TYR A 122 -11.58 3.13 3.01
N GLU A 123 -12.84 2.77 2.76
CA GLU A 123 -13.37 1.47 3.14
C GLU A 123 -12.62 0.32 2.47
N MET A 124 -12.37 0.41 1.17
CA MET A 124 -11.58 -0.58 0.44
C MET A 124 -10.14 -0.69 0.95
N MET A 125 -9.51 0.42 1.33
CA MET A 125 -8.18 0.36 1.96
C MET A 125 -8.23 -0.33 3.32
N ARG A 126 -9.28 -0.09 4.11
CA ARG A 126 -9.49 -0.78 5.39
C ARG A 126 -9.63 -2.29 5.18
N ASP A 127 -10.40 -2.72 4.19
CA ASP A 127 -10.56 -4.13 3.85
C ASP A 127 -9.19 -4.76 3.48
N GLY A 128 -8.36 -4.03 2.73
CA GLY A 128 -6.98 -4.44 2.45
C GLY A 128 -6.13 -4.58 3.71
N ILE A 129 -6.24 -3.65 4.66
CA ILE A 129 -5.52 -3.72 5.94
C ILE A 129 -5.97 -4.93 6.77
N GLU A 130 -7.27 -5.19 6.83
CA GLU A 130 -7.83 -6.36 7.53
C GLU A 130 -7.33 -7.67 6.89
N ALA A 131 -7.27 -7.74 5.56
CA ALA A 131 -6.69 -8.87 4.85
C ALA A 131 -5.19 -9.06 5.15
N ALA A 132 -4.42 -7.97 5.18
CA ALA A 132 -3.00 -8.01 5.53
C ALA A 132 -2.76 -8.54 6.95
N GLU A 133 -3.55 -8.09 7.92
CA GLU A 133 -3.48 -8.61 9.29
C GLU A 133 -3.86 -10.09 9.36
N LYS A 134 -4.90 -10.51 8.63
CA LYS A 134 -5.29 -11.93 8.50
C LYS A 134 -4.14 -12.78 7.94
N MET A 135 -3.46 -12.32 6.88
CA MET A 135 -2.30 -13.00 6.32
C MET A 135 -1.14 -13.11 7.31
N ARG A 136 -0.89 -12.08 8.10
CA ARG A 136 0.15 -12.10 9.15
C ARG A 136 -0.16 -13.09 10.26
N ILE A 137 -1.42 -13.18 10.70
CA ILE A 137 -1.88 -14.16 11.69
C ILE A 137 -1.68 -15.58 11.15
N LEU A 138 -2.20 -15.88 9.97
CA LEU A 138 -2.08 -17.20 9.34
C LEU A 138 -0.61 -17.60 9.13
N SER A 139 0.25 -16.65 8.74
CA SER A 139 1.69 -16.90 8.61
C SER A 139 2.33 -17.26 9.96
N ALA A 140 1.93 -16.60 11.03
CA ALA A 140 2.41 -16.89 12.40
C ALA A 140 1.91 -18.24 12.92
N GLU A 141 0.77 -18.72 12.43
CA GLU A 141 0.17 -20.03 12.72
C GLU A 141 0.76 -21.17 11.87
N GLY A 142 1.70 -20.87 10.96
CA GLY A 142 2.44 -21.86 10.19
C GLY A 142 2.07 -21.96 8.71
N HIS A 143 1.17 -21.09 8.21
CA HIS A 143 0.68 -21.09 6.84
C HIS A 143 1.43 -20.10 5.91
N SER A 144 2.72 -19.88 6.18
CA SER A 144 3.53 -18.91 5.42
C SER A 144 3.66 -19.24 3.94
N GLU A 145 3.72 -20.53 3.57
CA GLU A 145 3.83 -20.94 2.17
C GLU A 145 2.51 -20.73 1.42
N GLU A 146 1.37 -21.01 2.07
CA GLU A 146 0.04 -20.77 1.51
C GLU A 146 -0.21 -19.27 1.34
N VAL A 147 0.11 -18.45 2.33
CA VAL A 147 0.03 -16.98 2.25
C VAL A 147 0.93 -16.46 1.14
N LYS A 148 2.15 -17.00 0.99
CA LYS A 148 3.03 -16.65 -0.11
C LYS A 148 2.38 -16.96 -1.46
N ALA A 149 1.80 -18.14 -1.62
CA ALA A 149 1.11 -18.53 -2.87
C ALA A 149 -0.06 -17.60 -3.20
N ILE A 150 -0.80 -17.13 -2.17
CA ILE A 150 -1.86 -16.13 -2.33
C ILE A 150 -1.29 -14.78 -2.81
N LEU A 151 -0.20 -14.32 -2.21
CA LEU A 151 0.45 -13.07 -2.60
C LEU A 151 1.10 -13.15 -3.98
N ASP A 152 1.57 -14.33 -4.42
CA ASP A 152 2.11 -14.52 -5.77
C ASP A 152 1.06 -14.25 -6.86
N VAL A 153 -0.24 -14.42 -6.58
CA VAL A 153 -1.33 -14.03 -7.49
C VAL A 153 -1.38 -12.50 -7.69
N ILE A 154 -1.15 -11.73 -6.62
CA ILE A 154 -1.08 -10.26 -6.68
C ILE A 154 0.13 -9.80 -7.49
N GLY A 155 1.21 -10.54 -7.44
CA GLY A 155 2.47 -10.25 -8.11
C GLY A 155 2.69 -10.96 -9.44
N GLU A 156 1.65 -11.58 -10.04
CA GLU A 156 1.76 -12.27 -11.34
C GLU A 156 2.31 -11.37 -12.44
N LYS A 157 2.00 -10.07 -12.37
CA LYS A 157 2.51 -9.04 -13.28
C LYS A 157 2.69 -7.72 -12.54
N GLU A 158 3.49 -6.84 -13.11
CA GLU A 158 3.59 -5.48 -12.60
C GLU A 158 2.25 -4.75 -12.78
N PRO A 159 1.86 -3.88 -11.85
CA PRO A 159 0.55 -3.21 -11.89
C PRO A 159 0.32 -2.32 -13.11
N ASP A 160 1.37 -1.86 -13.78
CA ASP A 160 1.31 -1.05 -15.00
C ASP A 160 1.34 -1.88 -16.29
N ASP A 161 1.40 -3.20 -16.21
CA ASP A 161 1.25 -4.08 -17.38
C ASP A 161 -0.19 -4.01 -17.89
N PRO A 162 -0.42 -3.56 -19.15
CA PRO A 162 -1.79 -3.39 -19.68
C PRO A 162 -2.56 -4.71 -19.84
N SER A 163 -1.89 -5.85 -19.77
CA SER A 163 -2.52 -7.18 -19.78
C SER A 163 -2.85 -7.71 -18.38
N PHE A 164 -2.54 -6.97 -17.33
CA PHE A 164 -2.83 -7.36 -15.96
C PHE A 164 -4.21 -6.90 -15.52
N ASN A 165 -5.05 -7.85 -15.13
CA ASN A 165 -6.35 -7.53 -14.53
C ASN A 165 -6.22 -7.56 -13.00
N MET A 166 -5.88 -6.41 -12.41
CA MET A 166 -5.72 -6.27 -10.95
C MET A 166 -6.99 -6.65 -10.16
N ALA A 167 -8.18 -6.37 -10.70
CA ALA A 167 -9.43 -6.71 -10.03
C ALA A 167 -9.61 -8.23 -9.94
N ASP A 168 -9.39 -8.94 -11.05
CA ASP A 168 -9.45 -10.41 -11.09
C ASP A 168 -8.40 -11.05 -10.16
N ALA A 169 -7.17 -10.54 -10.19
CA ALA A 169 -6.11 -11.02 -9.30
C ALA A 169 -6.48 -10.83 -7.82
N LEU A 170 -7.04 -9.67 -7.47
CA LEU A 170 -7.50 -9.37 -6.12
C LEU A 170 -8.64 -10.32 -5.70
N ASP A 171 -9.63 -10.52 -6.54
CA ASP A 171 -10.76 -11.41 -6.24
C ASP A 171 -10.28 -12.87 -6.02
N ARG A 172 -9.42 -13.40 -6.90
CA ARG A 172 -8.81 -14.73 -6.75
C ARG A 172 -8.01 -14.85 -5.44
N ALA A 173 -7.19 -13.86 -5.13
CA ALA A 173 -6.40 -13.87 -3.91
C ALA A 173 -7.29 -13.83 -2.65
N LYS A 174 -8.38 -13.06 -2.66
CA LYS A 174 -9.38 -13.02 -1.57
C LYS A 174 -10.09 -14.36 -1.39
N GLU A 175 -10.49 -15.01 -2.48
CA GLU A 175 -11.11 -16.36 -2.41
C GLU A 175 -10.14 -17.38 -1.80
N MET A 176 -8.86 -17.37 -2.20
CA MET A 176 -7.84 -18.24 -1.63
C MET A 176 -7.62 -17.97 -0.13
N LEU A 177 -7.52 -16.69 0.27
CA LEU A 177 -7.35 -16.30 1.67
C LEU A 177 -8.54 -16.73 2.55
N ASN A 178 -9.75 -16.58 2.06
CA ASN A 178 -10.96 -17.01 2.76
C ASN A 178 -10.98 -18.54 2.89
N SER A 179 -10.70 -19.28 1.81
CA SER A 179 -10.66 -20.74 1.84
C SER A 179 -9.60 -21.28 2.82
N LEU A 180 -8.43 -20.63 2.92
CA LEU A 180 -7.41 -20.99 3.88
C LEU A 180 -7.89 -20.75 5.31
N SER A 181 -8.55 -19.62 5.58
CA SER A 181 -9.07 -19.28 6.90
C SER A 181 -10.22 -20.18 7.35
N ASP A 182 -11.12 -20.60 6.43
CA ASP A 182 -12.27 -21.44 6.74
C ASP A 182 -11.88 -22.90 7.00
N SER A 183 -10.66 -23.28 6.65
CA SER A 183 -10.12 -24.63 6.87
C SER A 183 -9.46 -24.82 8.25
N GLN A 184 -9.43 -23.77 9.08
CA GLN A 184 -8.86 -23.75 10.45
C GLN A 184 -9.96 -24.00 11.49
#